data_807f01e2a0c17b9ba536f003d9e09b54
#
_entry.id   807f01e2a0c17b9ba536f003d9e09b54
#
_cell.length_a   1.000
_cell.length_b   1.000
_cell.length_c   1.000
_cell.angle_alpha   90.00
_cell.angle_beta   90.00
_cell.angle_gamma   90.00
#
_symmetry.space_group_name_H-M   'P 1'
#
loop_
_entity.id
_entity.type
_entity.pdbx_description
1 polymer ?
#
loop_
_entity_poly.entity_id
_entity_poly.type
_entity_poly.pdbx_seq_one_letter_code
_entity_poly.pdbx_strand_id
1 'polypeptide(L)'
;ILGYLSVVIFQGAVTFAISYHACSVDHPQQFPWLPAIASSLLIGGFYPLTQVYQHEADKADGVRTISRMLGYRGTFVFCALLYSVAMFALFLYFTDRGQQTRFFVFSTFLLPVLFYFLRWARKVWHDYSAANFSNTMTMNLVASVCTNLAFLVLLIWNHIE
;
A
#
# COMPACT_ATOMS: atom_id res chain seq x y z
N ILE A 1 6.29 12.96 12.44
CA ILE A 1 6.64 11.52 12.48
C ILE A 1 5.59 10.73 13.28
N LEU A 2 5.22 11.15 14.51
CA LEU A 2 4.23 10.43 15.32
C LEU A 2 2.89 10.25 14.59
N GLY A 3 2.36 11.27 13.93
CA GLY A 3 1.12 11.16 13.16
C GLY A 3 1.23 10.14 12.01
N TYR A 4 2.36 10.08 11.32
CA TYR A 4 2.61 9.04 10.31
C TYR A 4 2.59 7.64 10.90
N LEU A 5 3.31 7.41 12.00
CA LEU A 5 3.34 6.10 12.67
C LEU A 5 1.95 5.69 13.16
N SER A 6 1.18 6.63 13.72
CA SER A 6 -0.21 6.37 14.14
C SER A 6 -1.06 5.90 12.95
N VAL A 7 -0.99 6.59 11.81
CA VAL A 7 -1.74 6.17 10.60
C VAL A 7 -1.31 4.77 10.16
N VAL A 8 -0.01 4.50 10.07
CA VAL A 8 0.52 3.20 9.64
C VAL A 8 0.06 2.06 10.55
N ILE A 9 0.10 2.26 11.87
CA ILE A 9 -0.28 1.23 12.84
C ILE A 9 -1.81 1.05 12.85
N PHE A 10 -2.57 2.13 13.04
CA PHE A 10 -4.02 2.03 13.21
C PHE A 10 -4.76 1.68 11.92
N GLN A 11 -4.41 2.29 10.80
CA GLN A 11 -5.04 1.97 9.50
C GLN A 11 -4.49 0.70 8.86
N GLY A 12 -3.28 0.26 9.23
CA GLY A 12 -2.68 -0.99 8.77
C GLY A 12 -3.01 -2.16 9.69
N ALA A 13 -2.11 -2.48 10.61
CA ALA A 13 -2.17 -3.69 11.44
C ALA A 13 -3.40 -3.76 12.33
N VAL A 14 -3.84 -2.65 12.95
CA VAL A 14 -5.01 -2.66 13.85
C VAL A 14 -6.30 -2.88 13.05
N THR A 15 -6.49 -2.19 11.92
CA THR A 15 -7.66 -2.42 11.05
C THR A 15 -7.68 -3.85 10.52
N PHE A 16 -6.52 -4.38 10.11
CA PHE A 16 -6.40 -5.78 9.70
C PHE A 16 -6.79 -6.74 10.85
N ALA A 17 -6.27 -6.51 12.06
CA ALA A 17 -6.57 -7.34 13.23
C ALA A 17 -8.06 -7.34 13.58
N ILE A 18 -8.71 -6.18 13.57
CA ILE A 18 -10.16 -6.06 13.82
C ILE A 18 -10.94 -6.85 12.77
N SER A 19 -10.62 -6.65 11.48
CA SER A 19 -11.29 -7.37 10.38
C SER A 19 -11.08 -8.87 10.46
N TYR A 20 -9.84 -9.31 10.75
CA TYR A 20 -9.51 -10.71 10.91
C TYR A 20 -10.31 -11.35 12.05
N HIS A 21 -10.33 -10.74 13.24
CA HIS A 21 -11.08 -11.27 14.37
C HIS A 21 -12.60 -11.28 14.14
N ALA A 22 -13.13 -10.24 13.47
CA ALA A 22 -14.54 -10.21 13.14
C ALA A 22 -14.96 -11.33 12.17
N CYS A 23 -14.08 -11.74 11.24
CA CYS A 23 -14.36 -12.79 10.27
C CYS A 23 -14.00 -14.21 10.76
N SER A 24 -13.24 -14.35 11.87
CA SER A 24 -12.75 -15.65 12.35
C SER A 24 -13.36 -16.08 13.69
N VAL A 25 -14.48 -15.51 14.10
CA VAL A 25 -15.15 -15.80 15.39
C VAL A 25 -15.49 -17.29 15.52
N ASP A 26 -16.00 -17.91 14.46
CA ASP A 26 -16.42 -19.32 14.47
C ASP A 26 -15.26 -20.31 14.22
N HIS A 27 -14.12 -19.81 13.73
CA HIS A 27 -12.95 -20.63 13.39
C HIS A 27 -11.67 -19.93 13.85
N PRO A 28 -11.37 -19.92 15.17
CA PRO A 28 -10.18 -19.25 15.69
C PRO A 28 -8.91 -19.91 15.15
N GLN A 29 -8.17 -19.18 14.33
CA GLN A 29 -6.87 -19.59 13.82
C GLN A 29 -5.77 -18.71 14.45
N GLN A 30 -4.52 -19.18 14.32
CA GLN A 30 -3.39 -18.34 14.73
C GLN A 30 -3.38 -17.01 13.96
N PHE A 31 -3.19 -15.92 14.67
CA PHE A 31 -3.17 -14.59 14.07
C PHE A 31 -2.09 -14.47 12.98
N PRO A 32 -2.45 -14.05 11.77
CA PRO A 32 -1.52 -13.99 10.65
C PRO A 32 -0.69 -12.71 10.69
N TRP A 33 0.45 -12.74 11.38
CA TRP A 33 1.33 -11.57 11.57
C TRP A 33 1.89 -11.01 10.27
N LEU A 34 2.26 -11.86 9.29
CA LEU A 34 2.82 -11.39 8.03
C LEU A 34 1.84 -10.50 7.23
N PRO A 35 0.57 -10.87 7.03
CA PRO A 35 -0.43 -9.97 6.45
C PRO A 35 -0.68 -8.71 7.26
N ALA A 36 -0.66 -8.77 8.60
CA ALA A 36 -0.82 -7.59 9.43
C ALA A 36 0.34 -6.60 9.25
N ILE A 37 1.57 -7.09 9.20
CA ILE A 37 2.77 -6.28 8.89
C ILE A 37 2.67 -5.73 7.46
N ALA A 38 2.31 -6.57 6.48
CA ALA A 38 2.14 -6.14 5.10
C ALA A 38 1.11 -5.02 4.96
N SER A 39 -0.02 -5.11 5.68
CA SER A 39 -1.04 -4.05 5.71
C SER A 39 -0.48 -2.71 6.20
N SER A 40 0.31 -2.72 7.27
CA SER A 40 0.99 -1.52 7.77
C SER A 40 1.99 -0.96 6.76
N LEU A 41 2.78 -1.82 6.11
CA LEU A 41 3.76 -1.40 5.10
C LEU A 41 3.09 -0.83 3.85
N LEU A 42 1.97 -1.41 3.40
CA LEU A 42 1.19 -0.88 2.27
C LEU A 42 0.62 0.51 2.59
N ILE A 43 0.01 0.71 3.75
CA ILE A 43 -0.45 2.02 4.20
C ILE A 43 0.73 2.98 4.36
N GLY A 44 1.84 2.51 4.96
CA GLY A 44 3.04 3.30 5.16
C GLY A 44 3.68 3.80 3.85
N GLY A 45 3.62 3.01 2.79
CA GLY A 45 4.05 3.42 1.46
C GLY A 45 3.03 4.31 0.76
N PHE A 46 1.75 4.05 0.93
CA PHE A 46 0.69 4.78 0.25
C PHE A 46 0.48 6.19 0.80
N TYR A 47 0.48 6.34 2.12
CA TYR A 47 0.19 7.60 2.79
C TYR A 47 1.13 8.76 2.38
N PRO A 48 2.48 8.59 2.33
CA PRO A 48 3.36 9.66 1.84
C PRO A 48 3.12 10.03 0.37
N LEU A 49 2.69 9.09 -0.49
CA LEU A 49 2.35 9.40 -1.88
C LEU A 49 1.15 10.33 -1.99
N THR A 50 0.18 10.19 -1.08
CA THR A 50 -0.99 11.10 -1.06
C THR A 50 -0.64 12.52 -0.62
N GLN A 51 0.51 12.72 0.00
CA GLN A 51 0.99 14.03 0.47
C GLN A 51 1.95 14.72 -0.50
N VAL A 52 2.43 14.00 -1.53
CA VAL A 52 3.49 14.53 -2.39
C VAL A 52 3.11 15.82 -3.12
N TYR A 53 1.85 16.02 -3.46
CA TYR A 53 1.37 17.24 -4.11
C TYR A 53 1.19 18.43 -3.15
N GLN A 54 1.25 18.18 -1.84
CA GLN A 54 1.03 19.20 -0.79
C GLN A 54 2.33 19.85 -0.31
N HIS A 55 3.50 19.47 -0.82
CA HIS A 55 4.81 19.92 -0.33
C HIS A 55 4.93 21.44 -0.23
N GLU A 56 4.41 22.19 -1.22
CA GLU A 56 4.49 23.66 -1.20
C GLU A 56 3.53 24.27 -0.17
N ALA A 57 2.32 23.73 -0.04
CA ALA A 57 1.37 24.14 1.00
C ALA A 57 1.91 23.83 2.40
N ASP A 58 2.38 22.59 2.62
CA ASP A 58 3.00 22.16 3.88
C ASP A 58 4.20 23.06 4.25
N LYS A 59 4.93 23.55 3.24
CA LYS A 59 6.06 24.46 3.45
C LYS A 59 5.57 25.84 3.91
N ALA A 60 4.54 26.37 3.28
CA ALA A 60 3.95 27.65 3.64
C ALA A 60 3.36 27.62 5.07
N ASP A 61 2.70 26.53 5.44
CA ASP A 61 2.07 26.34 6.74
C ASP A 61 3.04 25.86 7.84
N GLY A 62 4.32 25.64 7.53
CA GLY A 62 5.32 25.14 8.49
C GLY A 62 5.12 23.68 8.91
N VAL A 63 4.23 22.93 8.25
CA VAL A 63 3.93 21.54 8.56
C VAL A 63 5.06 20.62 8.07
N ARG A 64 5.45 19.65 8.89
CA ARG A 64 6.49 18.65 8.58
C ARG A 64 5.88 17.27 8.37
N THR A 65 5.42 16.99 7.15
CA THR A 65 4.97 15.65 6.76
C THR A 65 6.16 14.73 6.45
N ILE A 66 5.96 13.41 6.49
CA ILE A 66 7.00 12.44 6.14
C ILE A 66 7.43 12.62 4.68
N SER A 67 6.46 12.83 3.77
CA SER A 67 6.72 13.07 2.36
C SER A 67 7.58 14.32 2.12
N ARG A 68 7.26 15.43 2.80
CA ARG A 68 8.06 16.64 2.73
C ARG A 68 9.48 16.46 3.28
N MET A 69 9.65 15.69 4.36
CA MET A 69 10.97 15.40 4.93
C MET A 69 11.85 14.59 3.99
N LEU A 70 11.27 13.66 3.25
CA LEU A 70 11.97 12.82 2.26
C LEU A 70 12.20 13.56 0.93
N GLY A 71 11.44 14.62 0.67
CA GLY A 71 11.39 15.30 -0.62
C GLY A 71 10.70 14.45 -1.69
N TYR A 72 10.51 15.03 -2.88
CA TYR A 72 9.78 14.36 -3.97
C TYR A 72 10.37 12.98 -4.31
N ARG A 73 11.64 12.92 -4.70
CA ARG A 73 12.31 11.67 -5.12
C ARG A 73 12.42 10.68 -3.97
N GLY A 74 12.80 11.15 -2.79
CA GLY A 74 12.92 10.31 -1.59
C GLY A 74 11.60 9.65 -1.20
N THR A 75 10.47 10.33 -1.37
CA THR A 75 9.13 9.76 -1.15
C THR A 75 8.89 8.56 -2.06
N PHE A 76 9.17 8.65 -3.36
CA PHE A 76 8.98 7.52 -4.28
C PHE A 76 9.90 6.33 -3.95
N VAL A 77 11.17 6.59 -3.62
CA VAL A 77 12.10 5.53 -3.20
C VAL A 77 11.62 4.85 -1.93
N PHE A 78 11.23 5.61 -0.94
CA PHE A 78 10.71 5.11 0.32
C PHE A 78 9.46 4.24 0.12
N CYS A 79 8.50 4.72 -0.69
CA CYS A 79 7.30 3.97 -1.02
C CYS A 79 7.62 2.67 -1.76
N ALA A 80 8.55 2.70 -2.74
CA ALA A 80 8.98 1.51 -3.46
C ALA A 80 9.57 0.44 -2.51
N LEU A 81 10.39 0.86 -1.55
CA LEU A 81 10.97 -0.04 -0.55
C LEU A 81 9.88 -0.68 0.32
N LEU A 82 8.95 0.13 0.86
CA LEU A 82 7.87 -0.40 1.69
C LEU A 82 6.95 -1.36 0.93
N TYR A 83 6.61 -1.04 -0.32
CA TYR A 83 5.82 -1.94 -1.17
C TYR A 83 6.55 -3.24 -1.47
N SER A 84 7.85 -3.19 -1.75
CA SER A 84 8.66 -4.39 -1.99
C SER A 84 8.69 -5.30 -0.76
N VAL A 85 8.89 -4.74 0.44
CA VAL A 85 8.88 -5.50 1.69
C VAL A 85 7.49 -6.05 2.00
N ALA A 86 6.42 -5.28 1.76
CA ALA A 86 5.05 -5.74 1.93
C ALA A 86 4.72 -6.93 1.00
N MET A 87 5.07 -6.82 -0.29
CA MET A 87 4.87 -7.91 -1.26
C MET A 87 5.68 -9.15 -0.92
N PHE A 88 6.90 -8.98 -0.41
CA PHE A 88 7.72 -10.09 0.06
C PHE A 88 7.10 -10.78 1.29
N ALA A 89 6.58 -10.02 2.25
CA ALA A 89 5.88 -10.59 3.41
C ALA A 89 4.63 -11.37 2.99
N LEU A 90 3.85 -10.85 2.03
CA LEU A 90 2.70 -11.57 1.46
C LEU A 90 3.13 -12.83 0.71
N PHE A 91 4.22 -12.77 -0.08
CA PHE A 91 4.76 -13.95 -0.76
C PHE A 91 5.12 -15.07 0.23
N LEU A 92 5.81 -14.73 1.32
CA LEU A 92 6.14 -15.70 2.37
C LEU A 92 4.89 -16.29 3.01
N TYR A 93 3.88 -15.47 3.31
CA TYR A 93 2.62 -15.92 3.89
C TYR A 93 1.87 -16.91 2.99
N PHE A 94 1.73 -16.61 1.70
CA PHE A 94 1.06 -17.50 0.75
C PHE A 94 1.89 -18.77 0.48
N THR A 95 3.22 -18.67 0.50
CA THR A 95 4.11 -19.82 0.32
C THR A 95 4.02 -20.79 1.48
N ASP A 96 4.02 -20.29 2.72
CA ASP A 96 3.87 -21.08 3.94
C ASP A 96 2.55 -21.89 3.97
N ARG A 97 1.51 -21.35 3.32
CA ARG A 97 0.21 -22.00 3.20
C ARG A 97 0.02 -22.86 1.93
N GLY A 98 1.05 -23.02 1.11
CA GLY A 98 0.97 -23.74 -0.18
C GLY A 98 0.08 -23.05 -1.22
N GLN A 99 -0.16 -21.75 -1.08
CA GLN A 99 -1.08 -20.97 -1.90
C GLN A 99 -0.37 -19.99 -2.86
N GLN A 100 0.80 -20.36 -3.39
CA GLN A 100 1.59 -19.48 -4.26
C GLN A 100 0.81 -19.01 -5.50
N THR A 101 -0.06 -19.86 -6.05
CA THR A 101 -0.89 -19.50 -7.21
C THR A 101 -1.80 -18.29 -6.89
N ARG A 102 -2.38 -18.25 -5.69
CA ARG A 102 -3.20 -17.12 -5.24
C ARG A 102 -2.39 -15.82 -5.13
N PHE A 103 -1.14 -15.91 -4.66
CA PHE A 103 -0.22 -14.77 -4.65
C PHE A 103 0.09 -14.25 -6.06
N PHE A 104 0.35 -15.13 -7.02
CA PHE A 104 0.62 -14.70 -8.40
C PHE A 104 -0.60 -14.08 -9.06
N VAL A 105 -1.80 -14.62 -8.83
CA VAL A 105 -3.05 -14.01 -9.30
C VAL A 105 -3.22 -12.62 -8.69
N PHE A 106 -3.08 -12.48 -7.36
CA PHE A 106 -3.10 -11.19 -6.68
C PHE A 106 -2.11 -10.19 -7.29
N SER A 107 -0.86 -10.62 -7.47
CA SER A 107 0.22 -9.79 -8.02
C SER A 107 -0.06 -9.34 -9.46
N THR A 108 -0.72 -10.17 -10.27
CA THR A 108 -1.10 -9.82 -11.65
C THR A 108 -2.06 -8.64 -11.68
N PHE A 109 -3.04 -8.58 -10.77
CA PHE A 109 -3.93 -7.44 -10.65
C PHE A 109 -3.21 -6.15 -10.21
N LEU A 110 -2.07 -6.26 -9.55
CA LEU A 110 -1.28 -5.08 -9.13
C LEU A 110 -0.30 -4.58 -10.20
N LEU A 111 -0.14 -5.28 -11.33
CA LEU A 111 0.75 -4.81 -12.41
C LEU A 111 0.39 -3.41 -12.94
N PRO A 112 -0.89 -3.03 -13.15
CA PRO A 112 -1.23 -1.68 -13.56
C PRO A 112 -0.82 -0.63 -12.53
N VAL A 113 -0.93 -0.95 -11.23
CA VAL A 113 -0.50 -0.08 -10.12
C VAL A 113 1.00 0.15 -10.18
N LEU A 114 1.78 -0.93 -10.32
CA LEU A 114 3.23 -0.87 -10.44
C LEU A 114 3.66 -0.07 -11.68
N PHE A 115 3.02 -0.34 -12.83
CA PHE A 115 3.33 0.38 -14.07
C PHE A 115 3.05 1.88 -13.94
N TYR A 116 1.88 2.26 -13.37
CA TYR A 116 1.55 3.67 -13.16
C TYR A 116 2.52 4.33 -12.18
N PHE A 117 2.84 3.66 -11.07
CA PHE A 117 3.78 4.13 -10.06
C PHE A 117 5.16 4.42 -10.69
N LEU A 118 5.73 3.47 -11.44
CA LEU A 118 7.05 3.64 -12.07
C LEU A 118 7.04 4.77 -13.11
N ARG A 119 5.98 4.84 -13.93
CA ARG A 119 5.81 5.92 -14.91
C ARG A 119 5.72 7.29 -14.23
N TRP A 120 4.93 7.39 -13.15
CA TRP A 120 4.79 8.63 -12.39
C TRP A 120 6.09 9.01 -11.67
N ALA A 121 6.74 8.07 -11.00
CA ALA A 121 8.06 8.28 -10.40
C ALA A 121 9.06 8.82 -11.41
N ARG A 122 9.14 8.22 -12.62
CA ARG A 122 10.02 8.69 -13.69
C ARG A 122 9.69 10.13 -14.12
N LYS A 123 8.41 10.49 -14.25
CA LYS A 123 8.02 11.89 -14.56
C LYS A 123 8.50 12.85 -13.48
N VAL A 124 8.24 12.53 -12.19
CA VAL A 124 8.67 13.37 -11.06
C VAL A 124 10.19 13.46 -10.95
N TRP A 125 10.91 12.44 -11.43
CA TRP A 125 12.40 12.48 -11.45
C TRP A 125 12.94 13.55 -12.37
N HIS A 126 12.26 13.86 -13.46
CA HIS A 126 12.64 14.89 -14.45
C HIS A 126 11.97 16.23 -14.18
N ASP A 127 10.72 16.21 -13.69
CA ASP A 127 9.94 17.42 -13.46
C ASP A 127 9.07 17.27 -12.20
N TYR A 128 9.37 18.05 -11.18
CA TYR A 128 8.62 18.01 -9.91
C TYR A 128 7.16 18.50 -10.06
N SER A 129 6.81 19.25 -11.12
CA SER A 129 5.43 19.64 -11.38
C SER A 129 4.49 18.44 -11.62
N ALA A 130 5.07 17.29 -11.99
CA ALA A 130 4.34 16.04 -12.09
C ALA A 130 3.91 15.45 -10.72
N ALA A 131 4.45 15.94 -9.60
CA ALA A 131 3.98 15.60 -8.25
C ALA A 131 2.76 16.46 -7.90
N ASN A 132 1.66 16.28 -8.62
CA ASN A 132 0.44 17.07 -8.53
C ASN A 132 -0.78 16.24 -8.12
N PHE A 133 -1.85 16.95 -7.78
CA PHE A 133 -3.11 16.35 -7.34
C PHE A 133 -3.69 15.33 -8.35
N SER A 134 -3.67 15.67 -9.64
CA SER A 134 -4.24 14.79 -10.69
C SER A 134 -3.53 13.43 -10.75
N ASN A 135 -2.19 13.43 -10.77
CA ASN A 135 -1.42 12.18 -10.78
C ASN A 135 -1.59 11.39 -9.48
N THR A 136 -1.69 12.09 -8.34
CA THR A 136 -1.96 11.46 -7.04
C THR A 136 -3.35 10.78 -7.03
N MET A 137 -4.39 11.46 -7.50
CA MET A 137 -5.74 10.89 -7.56
C MET A 137 -5.83 9.72 -8.54
N THR A 138 -5.16 9.81 -9.68
CA THR A 138 -5.08 8.69 -10.63
C THR A 138 -4.40 7.48 -9.99
N MET A 139 -3.30 7.66 -9.27
CA MET A 139 -2.62 6.59 -8.54
C MET A 139 -3.56 5.95 -7.51
N ASN A 140 -4.29 6.77 -6.74
CA ASN A 140 -5.25 6.30 -5.74
C ASN A 140 -6.36 5.47 -6.40
N LEU A 141 -6.93 5.95 -7.51
CA LEU A 141 -8.00 5.26 -8.23
C LEU A 141 -7.51 3.91 -8.77
N VAL A 142 -6.37 3.91 -9.46
CA VAL A 142 -5.79 2.68 -10.02
C VAL A 142 -5.49 1.67 -8.92
N ALA A 143 -4.84 2.11 -7.83
CA ALA A 143 -4.52 1.24 -6.70
C ALA A 143 -5.80 0.67 -6.06
N SER A 144 -6.80 1.51 -5.81
CA SER A 144 -8.07 1.08 -5.19
C SER A 144 -8.81 0.08 -6.07
N VAL A 145 -9.00 0.37 -7.35
CA VAL A 145 -9.72 -0.52 -8.28
C VAL A 145 -9.00 -1.86 -8.43
N CYS A 146 -7.69 -1.84 -8.70
CA CYS A 146 -6.92 -3.08 -8.90
C CYS A 146 -6.88 -3.94 -7.64
N THR A 147 -6.67 -3.34 -6.46
CA THR A 147 -6.63 -4.07 -5.19
C THR A 147 -7.99 -4.69 -4.85
N ASN A 148 -9.08 -3.93 -5.01
CA ASN A 148 -10.43 -4.46 -4.75
C ASN A 148 -10.78 -5.60 -5.72
N LEU A 149 -10.46 -5.47 -7.01
CA LEU A 149 -10.66 -6.55 -7.99
C LEU A 149 -9.84 -7.80 -7.64
N ALA A 150 -8.58 -7.63 -7.22
CA ALA A 150 -7.75 -8.76 -6.79
C ALA A 150 -8.39 -9.52 -5.62
N PHE A 151 -8.85 -8.80 -4.60
CA PHE A 151 -9.50 -9.44 -3.44
C PHE A 151 -10.85 -10.07 -3.80
N LEU A 152 -11.66 -9.45 -4.65
CA LEU A 152 -12.91 -10.04 -5.12
C LEU A 152 -12.67 -11.36 -5.86
N VAL A 153 -11.68 -11.41 -6.74
CA VAL A 153 -11.33 -12.65 -7.45
C VAL A 153 -10.86 -13.73 -6.49
N LEU A 154 -10.00 -13.40 -5.52
CA LEU A 154 -9.55 -14.37 -4.51
C LEU A 154 -10.69 -14.86 -3.62
N LEU A 155 -11.64 -13.99 -3.25
CA LEU A 155 -12.81 -14.34 -2.46
C LEU A 155 -13.72 -15.30 -3.22
N ILE A 156 -14.03 -15.00 -4.49
CA ILE A 156 -14.84 -15.87 -5.35
C ILE A 156 -14.15 -17.21 -5.53
N TRP A 157 -12.84 -17.22 -5.79
CA TRP A 157 -12.08 -18.47 -5.92
C TRP A 157 -12.19 -19.33 -4.66
N ASN A 158 -12.01 -18.75 -3.48
CA ASN A 158 -12.12 -19.47 -2.21
C ASN A 158 -13.53 -20.03 -1.93
N HIS A 159 -14.56 -19.48 -2.58
CA HIS A 159 -15.94 -19.97 -2.44
C HIS A 159 -16.27 -21.13 -3.39
N ILE A 160 -15.51 -21.27 -4.48
CA ILE A 160 -15.73 -22.32 -5.50
C ILE A 160 -14.94 -23.60 -5.18
N GLU A 161 -13.79 -23.49 -4.49
CA GLU A 161 -13.02 -24.63 -3.97
C GLU A 161 -13.62 -25.20 -2.69
#